data_d3c392c7139cc2fce9327b75f1baf950
#
_entry.id   d3c392c7139cc2fce9327b75f1baf950
#
_cell.length_a   1.000
_cell.length_b   1.000
_cell.length_c   1.000
_cell.angle_alpha   90.00
_cell.angle_beta   90.00
_cell.angle_gamma   90.00
#
_symmetry.space_group_name_H-M   'P 1'
#
loop_
_entity.id
_entity.type
_entity.pdbx_description
1 polymer ?
#
loop_
_entity_poly.entity_id
_entity_poly.type
_entity_poly.pdbx_seq_one_letter_code
_entity_poly.pdbx_strand_id
1 'polypeptide(L)'
;PGRYWLIWFAMMFGIAIEFCTVYWSADFNAKVLGLAQNTATQAVSLFLVGMILGRFAGSRLIARWSARKMLLISLILGMAGYAAFWSGVQTALSLAGLFVMGLGVANFYTTLLPLALKAAGSQKQLAGARATLASGVAIFFLPFGLGTLADGLGIHKAFLLVALLFVLVVLMLVLAAKPQLNDLKNIFVHQQDLPTVGVELAEDCHDSAGNGLGE
;
A
#
# COMPACT_ATOMS: atom_id res chain seq x y z
N PRO A 1 12.73 11.80 6.45
CA PRO A 1 11.64 12.70 6.04
C PRO A 1 11.09 12.37 4.67
N GLY A 2 11.91 12.19 3.61
CA GLY A 2 11.41 11.90 2.26
C GLY A 2 10.56 10.63 2.17
N ARG A 3 11.01 9.55 2.80
CA ARG A 3 10.31 8.26 2.83
C ARG A 3 8.93 8.35 3.49
N TYR A 4 8.78 9.17 4.53
CA TYR A 4 7.48 9.41 5.18
C TYR A 4 6.47 9.96 4.18
N TRP A 5 6.84 10.98 3.41
CA TRP A 5 5.95 11.61 2.43
C TRP A 5 5.53 10.66 1.31
N LEU A 6 6.44 9.80 0.84
CA LEU A 6 6.10 8.79 -0.16
C LEU A 6 5.05 7.80 0.36
N ILE A 7 5.19 7.31 1.59
CA ILE A 7 4.20 6.43 2.21
C ILE A 7 2.89 7.18 2.48
N TRP A 8 2.98 8.45 2.87
CA TRP A 8 1.83 9.32 3.10
C TRP A 8 1.00 9.52 1.82
N PHE A 9 1.64 9.82 0.69
CA PHE A 9 0.97 9.91 -0.61
C PHE A 9 0.39 8.57 -1.06
N ALA A 10 1.12 7.47 -0.89
CA ALA A 10 0.61 6.13 -1.21
C ALA A 10 -0.66 5.82 -0.42
N MET A 11 -0.70 6.19 0.87
CA MET A 11 -1.88 6.02 1.72
C MET A 11 -3.04 6.92 1.25
N MET A 12 -2.78 8.18 0.93
CA MET A 12 -3.78 9.11 0.41
C MET A 12 -4.42 8.58 -0.88
N PHE A 13 -3.60 8.12 -1.84
CA PHE A 13 -4.11 7.53 -3.09
C PHE A 13 -4.86 6.22 -2.86
N GLY A 14 -4.42 5.39 -1.92
CA GLY A 14 -5.15 4.17 -1.53
C GLY A 14 -6.55 4.46 -1.01
N ILE A 15 -6.70 5.47 -0.16
CA ILE A 15 -8.01 5.95 0.34
C ILE A 15 -8.85 6.52 -0.81
N ALA A 16 -8.22 7.27 -1.72
CA ALA A 16 -8.90 7.82 -2.88
C ALA A 16 -9.49 6.74 -3.80
N ILE A 17 -8.77 5.64 -4.04
CA ILE A 17 -9.26 4.47 -4.78
C ILE A 17 -10.54 3.92 -4.13
N GLU A 18 -10.52 3.72 -2.80
CA GLU A 18 -11.66 3.25 -2.03
C GLU A 18 -12.88 4.14 -2.23
N PHE A 19 -12.74 5.44 -1.97
CA PHE A 19 -13.86 6.37 -2.00
C PHE A 19 -14.34 6.74 -3.40
N CYS A 20 -13.46 6.84 -4.40
CA CYS A 20 -13.87 6.95 -5.80
C CYS A 20 -14.74 5.77 -6.22
N THR A 21 -14.36 4.55 -5.80
CA THR A 21 -15.13 3.35 -6.11
C THR A 21 -16.46 3.33 -5.38
N VAL A 22 -16.50 3.63 -4.08
CA VAL A 22 -17.75 3.64 -3.29
C VAL A 22 -18.75 4.65 -3.84
N TYR A 23 -18.34 5.85 -4.19
CA TYR A 23 -19.26 6.89 -4.63
C TYR A 23 -19.71 6.74 -6.08
N TRP A 24 -18.86 6.24 -6.97
CA TRP A 24 -19.12 6.27 -8.41
C TRP A 24 -19.35 4.90 -9.06
N SER A 25 -19.16 3.78 -8.35
CA SER A 25 -19.40 2.46 -8.94
C SER A 25 -20.88 2.19 -9.23
N ALA A 26 -21.82 2.78 -8.50
CA ALA A 26 -23.25 2.71 -8.82
C ALA A 26 -23.54 3.31 -10.19
N ASP A 27 -23.02 4.51 -10.46
CA ASP A 27 -23.16 5.19 -11.75
C ASP A 27 -22.48 4.40 -12.88
N PHE A 28 -21.32 3.81 -12.62
CA PHE A 28 -20.64 2.92 -13.56
C PHE A 28 -21.52 1.71 -13.88
N ASN A 29 -22.05 1.04 -12.86
CA ASN A 29 -22.91 -0.14 -13.01
C ASN A 29 -24.19 0.19 -13.81
N ALA A 30 -24.79 1.34 -13.56
CA ALA A 30 -26.00 1.75 -14.29
C ALA A 30 -25.69 2.13 -15.75
N LYS A 31 -24.66 2.96 -15.99
CA LYS A 31 -24.40 3.54 -17.32
C LYS A 31 -23.57 2.65 -18.23
N VAL A 32 -22.68 1.80 -17.68
CA VAL A 32 -21.78 0.92 -18.47
C VAL A 32 -22.32 -0.50 -18.54
N LEU A 33 -22.80 -1.06 -17.42
CA LEU A 33 -23.34 -2.42 -17.39
C LEU A 33 -24.84 -2.48 -17.70
N GLY A 34 -25.52 -1.34 -17.81
CA GLY A 34 -26.95 -1.26 -18.11
C GLY A 34 -27.86 -1.76 -17.00
N LEU A 35 -27.39 -1.77 -15.74
CA LEU A 35 -28.20 -2.22 -14.61
C LEU A 35 -29.24 -1.18 -14.21
N ALA A 36 -30.43 -1.64 -13.78
CA ALA A 36 -31.44 -0.76 -13.18
C ALA A 36 -30.82 -0.03 -11.95
N GLN A 37 -31.18 1.24 -11.72
CA GLN A 37 -30.57 2.12 -10.74
C GLN A 37 -30.50 1.50 -9.34
N ASN A 38 -31.56 0.85 -8.87
CA ASN A 38 -31.56 0.18 -7.58
C ASN A 38 -30.63 -1.03 -7.52
N THR A 39 -30.53 -1.83 -8.55
CA THR A 39 -29.60 -2.96 -8.66
C THR A 39 -28.16 -2.46 -8.74
N ALA A 40 -27.91 -1.40 -9.50
CA ALA A 40 -26.60 -0.77 -9.62
C ALA A 40 -26.08 -0.25 -8.25
N THR A 41 -26.97 0.38 -7.47
CA THR A 41 -26.64 0.85 -6.12
C THR A 41 -26.40 -0.32 -5.15
N GLN A 42 -27.24 -1.36 -5.19
CA GLN A 42 -27.05 -2.56 -4.37
C GLN A 42 -25.75 -3.29 -4.71
N ALA A 43 -25.31 -3.27 -5.96
CA ALA A 43 -24.07 -3.91 -6.39
C ALA A 43 -22.81 -3.29 -5.73
N VAL A 44 -22.88 -2.04 -5.25
CA VAL A 44 -21.79 -1.43 -4.46
C VAL A 44 -21.52 -2.20 -3.17
N SER A 45 -22.54 -2.87 -2.61
CA SER A 45 -22.36 -3.72 -1.42
C SER A 45 -21.37 -4.87 -1.66
N LEU A 46 -21.18 -5.35 -2.88
CA LEU A 46 -20.17 -6.35 -3.20
C LEU A 46 -18.76 -5.85 -2.90
N PHE A 47 -18.47 -4.59 -3.23
CA PHE A 47 -17.18 -3.97 -2.88
C PHE A 47 -17.02 -3.87 -1.37
N LEU A 48 -18.05 -3.42 -0.64
CA LEU A 48 -18.03 -3.29 0.80
C LEU A 48 -17.89 -4.64 1.51
N VAL A 49 -18.58 -5.68 1.05
CA VAL A 49 -18.43 -7.06 1.55
C VAL A 49 -17.01 -7.56 1.29
N GLY A 50 -16.47 -7.31 0.08
CA GLY A 50 -15.07 -7.59 -0.24
C GLY A 50 -14.11 -6.91 0.74
N MET A 51 -14.36 -5.64 1.08
CA MET A 51 -13.54 -4.91 2.06
C MET A 51 -13.64 -5.49 3.47
N ILE A 52 -14.82 -5.85 3.94
CA ILE A 52 -15.00 -6.46 5.26
C ILE A 52 -14.22 -7.78 5.33
N LEU A 53 -14.39 -8.65 4.33
CA LEU A 53 -13.69 -9.93 4.27
C LEU A 53 -12.17 -9.74 4.12
N GLY A 54 -11.75 -8.76 3.31
CA GLY A 54 -10.34 -8.39 3.14
C GLY A 54 -9.70 -7.92 4.44
N ARG A 55 -10.36 -7.06 5.21
CA ARG A 55 -9.89 -6.62 6.53
C ARG A 55 -9.82 -7.76 7.54
N PHE A 56 -10.84 -8.63 7.54
CA PHE A 56 -10.86 -9.80 8.42
C PHE A 56 -9.73 -10.79 8.08
N ALA A 57 -9.54 -11.11 6.81
CA ALA A 57 -8.41 -11.92 6.37
C ALA A 57 -7.06 -11.24 6.69
N GLY A 58 -6.96 -9.94 6.39
CA GLY A 58 -5.76 -9.14 6.64
C GLY A 58 -5.35 -9.12 8.10
N SER A 59 -6.30 -8.98 9.03
CA SER A 59 -6.02 -8.98 10.48
C SER A 59 -5.39 -10.30 10.96
N ARG A 60 -5.74 -11.42 10.34
CA ARG A 60 -5.14 -12.73 10.66
C ARG A 60 -3.81 -12.97 9.96
N LEU A 61 -3.66 -12.44 8.74
CA LEU A 61 -2.46 -12.63 7.96
C LEU A 61 -1.30 -11.72 8.41
N ILE A 62 -1.59 -10.53 8.94
CA ILE A 62 -0.58 -9.56 9.40
C ILE A 62 0.32 -10.13 10.50
N ALA A 63 -0.17 -11.09 11.28
CA ALA A 63 0.60 -11.80 12.29
C ALA A 63 1.65 -12.76 11.69
N ARG A 64 1.46 -13.22 10.46
CA ARG A 64 2.30 -14.21 9.79
C ARG A 64 3.08 -13.66 8.59
N TRP A 65 2.62 -12.56 8.00
CA TRP A 65 3.17 -12.00 6.78
C TRP A 65 3.80 -10.64 7.03
N SER A 66 4.88 -10.36 6.31
CA SER A 66 5.47 -9.02 6.34
C SER A 66 4.54 -7.99 5.67
N ALA A 67 4.59 -6.75 6.15
CA ALA A 67 3.82 -5.64 5.58
C ALA A 67 4.04 -5.50 4.06
N ARG A 68 5.26 -5.79 3.57
CA ARG A 68 5.59 -5.77 2.15
C ARG A 68 4.81 -6.82 1.35
N LYS A 69 4.74 -8.06 1.85
CA LYS A 69 3.95 -9.15 1.20
C LYS A 69 2.47 -8.79 1.20
N MET A 70 1.97 -8.26 2.32
CA MET A 70 0.58 -7.84 2.45
C MET A 70 0.22 -6.76 1.42
N LEU A 71 1.04 -5.72 1.28
CA LEU A 71 0.83 -4.67 0.29
C LEU A 71 0.89 -5.19 -1.16
N LEU A 72 1.83 -6.08 -1.48
CA LEU A 72 1.94 -6.64 -2.83
C LEU A 72 0.69 -7.45 -3.21
N ILE A 73 0.21 -8.31 -2.31
CA ILE A 73 -1.00 -9.11 -2.55
C ILE A 73 -2.23 -8.19 -2.68
N SER A 74 -2.35 -7.20 -1.80
CA SER A 74 -3.41 -6.20 -1.85
C SER A 74 -3.41 -5.42 -3.17
N LEU A 75 -2.23 -5.03 -3.67
CA LEU A 75 -2.09 -4.36 -4.97
C LEU A 75 -2.50 -5.27 -6.12
N ILE A 76 -1.99 -6.51 -6.16
CA ILE A 76 -2.32 -7.45 -7.22
C ILE A 76 -3.83 -7.73 -7.26
N LEU A 77 -4.44 -8.03 -6.11
CA LEU A 77 -5.88 -8.25 -6.01
C LEU A 77 -6.69 -7.00 -6.40
N GLY A 78 -6.29 -5.83 -5.88
CA GLY A 78 -6.96 -4.57 -6.19
C GLY A 78 -6.90 -4.23 -7.68
N MET A 79 -5.74 -4.35 -8.31
CA MET A 79 -5.56 -4.07 -9.73
C MET A 79 -6.26 -5.09 -10.63
N ALA A 80 -6.20 -6.39 -10.29
CA ALA A 80 -6.90 -7.44 -11.03
C ALA A 80 -8.41 -7.27 -10.93
N GLY A 81 -8.93 -6.99 -9.72
CA GLY A 81 -10.34 -6.68 -9.50
C GLY A 81 -10.78 -5.43 -10.24
N TYR A 82 -9.98 -4.37 -10.22
CA TYR A 82 -10.23 -3.15 -10.99
C TYR A 82 -10.28 -3.44 -12.50
N ALA A 83 -9.33 -4.17 -13.04
CA ALA A 83 -9.29 -4.49 -14.47
C ALA A 83 -10.52 -5.30 -14.91
N ALA A 84 -10.94 -6.28 -14.11
CA ALA A 84 -12.14 -7.05 -14.35
C ALA A 84 -13.41 -6.18 -14.26
N PHE A 85 -13.50 -5.29 -13.26
CA PHE A 85 -14.61 -4.34 -13.09
C PHE A 85 -14.68 -3.36 -14.25
N TRP A 86 -13.58 -2.70 -14.58
CA TRP A 86 -13.51 -1.66 -15.61
C TRP A 86 -13.73 -2.20 -17.02
N SER A 87 -13.43 -3.49 -17.28
CA SER A 87 -13.56 -4.09 -18.62
C SER A 87 -14.98 -3.96 -19.18
N GLY A 88 -16.02 -4.00 -18.33
CA GLY A 88 -17.41 -3.84 -18.72
C GLY A 88 -17.93 -4.90 -19.71
N VAL A 89 -17.13 -5.91 -20.02
CA VAL A 89 -17.44 -6.92 -21.07
C VAL A 89 -18.61 -7.81 -20.69
N GLN A 90 -18.67 -8.19 -19.42
CA GLN A 90 -19.72 -9.06 -18.89
C GLN A 90 -20.08 -8.62 -17.48
N THR A 91 -21.39 -8.44 -17.22
CA THR A 91 -21.88 -7.96 -15.92
C THR A 91 -21.39 -8.81 -14.76
N ALA A 92 -21.45 -10.14 -14.86
CA ALA A 92 -21.00 -11.03 -13.81
C ALA A 92 -19.50 -10.88 -13.52
N LEU A 93 -18.66 -10.75 -14.55
CA LEU A 93 -17.22 -10.52 -14.41
C LEU A 93 -16.93 -9.18 -13.73
N SER A 94 -17.62 -8.13 -14.15
CA SER A 94 -17.46 -6.79 -13.57
C SER A 94 -17.86 -6.75 -12.10
N LEU A 95 -18.97 -7.37 -11.73
CA LEU A 95 -19.42 -7.45 -10.33
C LEU A 95 -18.47 -8.30 -9.47
N ALA A 96 -17.99 -9.44 -9.99
CA ALA A 96 -16.94 -10.22 -9.34
C ALA A 96 -15.64 -9.41 -9.18
N GLY A 97 -15.27 -8.64 -10.21
CA GLY A 97 -14.15 -7.71 -10.19
C GLY A 97 -14.27 -6.66 -9.09
N LEU A 98 -15.47 -6.08 -8.93
CA LEU A 98 -15.76 -5.10 -7.88
C LEU A 98 -15.58 -5.70 -6.48
N PHE A 99 -16.00 -6.93 -6.25
CA PHE A 99 -15.77 -7.67 -5.00
C PHE A 99 -14.29 -7.93 -4.76
N VAL A 100 -13.55 -8.44 -5.75
CA VAL A 100 -12.11 -8.73 -5.65
C VAL A 100 -11.32 -7.45 -5.43
N MET A 101 -11.71 -6.34 -6.07
CA MET A 101 -11.12 -5.03 -5.84
C MET A 101 -11.28 -4.60 -4.38
N GLY A 102 -12.47 -4.81 -3.79
CA GLY A 102 -12.72 -4.55 -2.37
C GLY A 102 -11.79 -5.35 -1.45
N LEU A 103 -11.60 -6.65 -1.72
CA LEU A 103 -10.63 -7.50 -0.99
C LEU A 103 -9.21 -6.92 -1.02
N GLY A 104 -8.77 -6.45 -2.19
CA GLY A 104 -7.44 -5.90 -2.38
C GLY A 104 -7.24 -4.56 -1.66
N VAL A 105 -8.16 -3.61 -1.85
CA VAL A 105 -8.04 -2.23 -1.33
C VAL A 105 -8.15 -2.19 0.20
N ALA A 106 -8.88 -3.15 0.81
CA ALA A 106 -9.20 -3.20 2.24
C ALA A 106 -8.01 -3.00 3.18
N ASN A 107 -6.82 -3.44 2.79
CA ASN A 107 -5.64 -3.48 3.67
C ASN A 107 -4.63 -2.37 3.40
N PHE A 108 -4.88 -1.44 2.45
CA PHE A 108 -3.94 -0.36 2.15
C PHE A 108 -3.73 0.55 3.36
N TYR A 109 -4.80 1.10 3.91
CA TYR A 109 -4.70 2.02 5.04
C TYR A 109 -4.11 1.35 6.29
N THR A 110 -4.62 0.16 6.65
CA THR A 110 -4.20 -0.57 7.86
C THR A 110 -2.73 -0.99 7.81
N THR A 111 -2.16 -1.18 6.62
CA THR A 111 -0.76 -1.56 6.45
C THR A 111 0.14 -0.33 6.26
N LEU A 112 -0.32 0.71 5.56
CA LEU A 112 0.48 1.90 5.28
C LEU A 112 0.58 2.86 6.46
N LEU A 113 -0.46 2.99 7.29
CA LEU A 113 -0.44 3.87 8.45
C LEU A 113 0.68 3.52 9.46
N PRO A 114 0.83 2.26 9.93
CA PRO A 114 1.93 1.90 10.82
C PRO A 114 3.31 2.12 10.18
N LEU A 115 3.45 1.89 8.86
CA LEU A 115 4.69 2.17 8.13
C LEU A 115 5.02 3.67 8.09
N ALA A 116 4.01 4.51 7.86
CA ALA A 116 4.17 5.97 7.91
C ALA A 116 4.57 6.45 9.31
N LEU A 117 3.91 5.97 10.36
CA LEU A 117 4.24 6.29 11.75
C LEU A 117 5.67 5.85 12.12
N LYS A 118 6.09 4.66 11.65
CA LYS A 118 7.47 4.18 11.84
C LYS A 118 8.49 5.07 11.11
N ALA A 119 8.17 5.52 9.91
CA ALA A 119 9.04 6.41 9.14
C ALA A 119 9.14 7.84 9.71
N ALA A 120 8.15 8.27 10.51
CA ALA A 120 8.12 9.57 11.18
C ALA A 120 9.04 9.66 12.41
N GLY A 121 9.53 8.53 12.95
CA GLY A 121 10.45 8.48 14.10
C GLY A 121 9.84 9.07 15.36
N SER A 122 10.44 10.15 15.90
CA SER A 122 9.97 10.83 17.12
C SER A 122 8.65 11.61 16.93
N GLN A 123 8.30 11.98 15.69
CA GLN A 123 7.13 12.83 15.39
C GLN A 123 5.85 12.01 15.08
N LYS A 124 5.64 10.88 15.75
CA LYS A 124 4.49 9.98 15.48
C LYS A 124 3.14 10.66 15.64
N GLN A 125 2.99 11.53 16.63
CA GLN A 125 1.73 12.23 16.91
C GLN A 125 1.34 13.19 15.77
N LEU A 126 2.32 13.97 15.29
CA LEU A 126 2.12 14.84 14.14
C LEU A 126 1.89 14.06 12.84
N ALA A 127 2.54 12.91 12.68
CA ALA A 127 2.35 12.03 11.56
C ALA A 127 0.92 11.44 11.53
N GLY A 128 0.36 11.08 12.69
CA GLY A 128 -1.03 10.64 12.83
C GLY A 128 -2.03 11.74 12.41
N ALA A 129 -1.85 12.96 12.89
CA ALA A 129 -2.69 14.10 12.52
C ALA A 129 -2.64 14.37 11.01
N ARG A 130 -1.45 14.31 10.40
CA ARG A 130 -1.29 14.45 8.94
C ARG A 130 -1.93 13.29 8.16
N ALA A 131 -1.94 12.07 8.71
CA ALA A 131 -2.62 10.94 8.10
C ALA A 131 -4.15 11.14 8.04
N THR A 132 -4.74 11.71 9.09
CA THR A 132 -6.17 12.10 9.10
C THR A 132 -6.45 13.18 8.06
N LEU A 133 -5.56 14.18 7.92
CA LEU A 133 -5.67 15.19 6.88
C LEU A 133 -5.63 14.58 5.47
N ALA A 134 -4.72 13.62 5.23
CA ALA A 134 -4.66 12.89 3.96
C ALA A 134 -5.98 12.20 3.63
N SER A 135 -6.60 11.56 4.65
CA SER A 135 -7.90 10.91 4.49
C SER A 135 -8.99 11.91 4.09
N GLY A 136 -9.06 13.05 4.76
CA GLY A 136 -10.03 14.11 4.42
C GLY A 136 -9.86 14.62 2.99
N VAL A 137 -8.63 14.91 2.56
CA VAL A 137 -8.32 15.35 1.20
C VAL A 137 -8.70 14.27 0.18
N ALA A 138 -8.33 13.00 0.44
CA ALA A 138 -8.63 11.90 -0.46
C ALA A 138 -10.13 11.65 -0.64
N ILE A 139 -10.89 11.71 0.46
CA ILE A 139 -12.34 11.45 0.48
C ILE A 139 -13.11 12.55 -0.25
N PHE A 140 -12.67 13.79 -0.14
CA PHE A 140 -13.39 14.93 -0.71
C PHE A 140 -12.96 15.25 -2.15
N PHE A 141 -11.67 15.49 -2.38
CA PHE A 141 -11.20 16.05 -3.66
C PHE A 141 -11.14 15.04 -4.80
N LEU A 142 -10.75 13.79 -4.52
CA LEU A 142 -10.53 12.80 -5.59
C LEU A 142 -11.86 12.28 -6.17
N PRO A 143 -12.89 11.94 -5.37
CA PRO A 143 -14.20 11.58 -5.92
C PRO A 143 -14.89 12.76 -6.62
N PHE A 144 -14.71 14.00 -6.11
CA PHE A 144 -15.20 15.19 -6.79
C PHE A 144 -14.55 15.37 -8.15
N GLY A 145 -13.21 15.21 -8.23
CA GLY A 145 -12.47 15.24 -9.49
C GLY A 145 -12.93 14.14 -10.47
N LEU A 146 -13.20 12.94 -9.99
CA LEU A 146 -13.76 11.87 -10.81
C LEU A 146 -15.14 12.25 -11.36
N GLY A 147 -15.99 12.87 -10.54
CA GLY A 147 -17.31 13.34 -10.96
C GLY A 147 -17.22 14.36 -12.09
N THR A 148 -16.38 15.39 -11.95
CA THR A 148 -16.18 16.40 -13.01
C THR A 148 -15.63 15.79 -14.30
N LEU A 149 -14.77 14.78 -14.21
CA LEU A 149 -14.30 14.02 -15.37
C LEU A 149 -15.43 13.19 -16.00
N ALA A 150 -16.33 12.62 -15.18
CA ALA A 150 -17.45 11.83 -15.65
C ALA A 150 -18.49 12.69 -16.42
N ASP A 151 -18.68 13.93 -16.00
CA ASP A 151 -19.57 14.88 -16.69
C ASP A 151 -19.03 15.25 -18.09
N GLY A 152 -17.70 15.37 -18.25
CA GLY A 152 -17.11 15.74 -19.54
C GLY A 152 -16.78 14.56 -20.45
N LEU A 153 -16.31 13.44 -19.91
CA LEU A 153 -15.75 12.32 -20.68
C LEU A 153 -16.61 11.05 -20.62
N GLY A 154 -17.62 11.04 -19.75
CA GLY A 154 -18.40 9.86 -19.40
C GLY A 154 -17.72 9.01 -18.31
N ILE A 155 -18.56 8.30 -17.52
CA ILE A 155 -18.13 7.57 -16.32
C ILE A 155 -17.09 6.47 -16.61
N HIS A 156 -17.20 5.76 -17.74
CA HIS A 156 -16.27 4.69 -18.10
C HIS A 156 -14.83 5.22 -18.27
N LYS A 157 -14.66 6.36 -18.97
CA LYS A 157 -13.36 6.99 -19.13
C LYS A 157 -12.88 7.66 -17.84
N ALA A 158 -13.79 8.25 -17.07
CA ALA A 158 -13.44 8.88 -15.79
C ALA A 158 -12.84 7.88 -14.80
N PHE A 159 -13.25 6.61 -14.84
CA PHE A 159 -12.66 5.56 -14.01
C PHE A 159 -11.18 5.26 -14.33
N LEU A 160 -10.62 5.74 -15.45
CA LEU A 160 -9.17 5.71 -15.69
C LEU A 160 -8.40 6.49 -14.62
N LEU A 161 -9.03 7.45 -13.94
CA LEU A 161 -8.45 8.10 -12.77
C LEU A 161 -8.10 7.07 -11.67
N VAL A 162 -8.95 6.07 -11.45
CA VAL A 162 -8.69 5.01 -10.46
C VAL A 162 -7.50 4.15 -10.88
N ALA A 163 -7.34 3.85 -12.19
CA ALA A 163 -6.15 3.18 -12.72
C ALA A 163 -4.88 4.02 -12.45
N LEU A 164 -4.94 5.32 -12.73
CA LEU A 164 -3.84 6.25 -12.45
C LEU A 164 -3.48 6.25 -10.96
N LEU A 165 -4.48 6.25 -10.07
CA LEU A 165 -4.23 6.19 -8.63
C LEU A 165 -3.52 4.89 -8.20
N PHE A 166 -3.89 3.73 -8.78
CA PHE A 166 -3.16 2.47 -8.55
C PHE A 166 -1.69 2.58 -9.00
N VAL A 167 -1.44 3.14 -10.18
CA VAL A 167 -0.07 3.35 -10.68
C VAL A 167 0.72 4.28 -9.75
N LEU A 168 0.10 5.35 -9.25
CA LEU A 168 0.73 6.27 -8.30
C LEU A 168 1.04 5.58 -6.96
N VAL A 169 0.15 4.73 -6.45
CA VAL A 169 0.43 3.92 -5.24
C VAL A 169 1.66 3.04 -5.45
N VAL A 170 1.71 2.30 -6.57
CA VAL A 170 2.87 1.45 -6.91
C VAL A 170 4.14 2.28 -7.00
N LEU A 171 4.11 3.40 -7.72
CA LEU A 171 5.25 4.30 -7.89
C LEU A 171 5.77 4.81 -6.53
N MET A 172 4.88 5.30 -5.67
CA MET A 172 5.26 5.79 -4.34
C MET A 172 5.88 4.69 -3.48
N LEU A 173 5.34 3.47 -3.52
CA LEU A 173 5.88 2.34 -2.77
C LEU A 173 7.25 1.87 -3.31
N VAL A 174 7.44 1.85 -4.61
CA VAL A 174 8.73 1.50 -5.23
C VAL A 174 9.80 2.55 -4.87
N LEU A 175 9.45 3.83 -4.95
CA LEU A 175 10.35 4.92 -4.53
C LEU A 175 10.69 4.86 -3.04
N ALA A 176 9.70 4.53 -2.19
CA ALA A 176 9.91 4.37 -0.74
C ALA A 176 10.77 3.15 -0.37
N ALA A 177 10.85 2.15 -1.24
CA ALA A 177 11.66 0.93 -1.02
C ALA A 177 13.15 1.12 -1.37
N LYS A 178 13.48 2.00 -2.32
CA LYS A 178 14.86 2.23 -2.80
C LYS A 178 15.88 2.62 -1.70
N PRO A 179 15.58 3.53 -0.75
CA PRO A 179 16.53 3.92 0.30
C PRO A 179 16.97 2.76 1.21
N GLN A 180 16.07 1.81 1.50
CA GLN A 180 16.41 0.64 2.33
C GLN A 180 17.43 -0.30 1.67
N LEU A 181 17.40 -0.42 0.34
CA LEU A 181 18.36 -1.24 -0.42
C LEU A 181 19.77 -0.61 -0.40
N ASN A 182 19.85 0.71 -0.45
CA ASN A 182 21.12 1.42 -0.39
C ASN A 182 21.71 1.38 1.03
N ASP A 183 20.88 1.50 2.07
CA ASP A 183 21.35 1.39 3.48
C ASP A 183 21.88 -0.02 3.78
N LEU A 184 21.20 -1.06 3.28
CA LEU A 184 21.68 -2.45 3.41
C LEU A 184 23.00 -2.67 2.65
N LYS A 185 23.15 -2.14 1.43
CA LYS A 185 24.40 -2.22 0.69
C LYS A 185 25.55 -1.53 1.43
N ASN A 186 25.30 -0.35 2.00
CA ASN A 186 26.33 0.39 2.76
C ASN A 186 26.73 -0.34 4.05
N ILE A 187 25.80 -1.00 4.73
CA ILE A 187 26.10 -1.82 5.91
C ILE A 187 26.97 -3.03 5.52
N PHE A 188 26.64 -3.72 4.42
CA PHE A 188 27.44 -4.86 3.93
C PHE A 188 28.84 -4.44 3.46
N VAL A 189 28.98 -3.29 2.81
CA VAL A 189 30.28 -2.76 2.39
C VAL A 189 31.12 -2.39 3.61
N HIS A 190 30.54 -1.74 4.61
CA HIS A 190 31.26 -1.32 5.82
C HIS A 190 31.65 -2.50 6.73
N GLN A 191 30.97 -3.64 6.62
CA GLN A 191 31.29 -4.86 7.37
C GLN A 191 32.44 -5.64 6.72
N GLN A 192 32.74 -5.41 5.43
CA GLN A 192 33.93 -5.95 4.77
C GLN A 192 35.20 -5.15 5.04
N ASP A 193 35.07 -3.89 5.45
CA ASP A 193 36.21 -3.00 5.77
C ASP A 193 36.59 -3.02 7.25
N LEU A 194 35.96 -3.83 8.11
CA LEU A 194 36.37 -4.03 9.50
C LEU A 194 37.65 -4.85 9.51
N PRO A 195 38.79 -4.32 9.98
CA PRO A 195 39.99 -5.10 10.16
C PRO A 195 39.70 -6.27 11.10
N THR A 196 40.24 -7.43 10.77
CA THR A 196 40.17 -8.66 11.56
C THR A 196 40.90 -8.49 12.88
N VAL A 197 40.33 -7.72 13.78
CA VAL A 197 40.88 -7.46 15.13
C VAL A 197 40.87 -8.73 16.02
N GLY A 198 40.35 -9.85 15.51
CA GLY A 198 40.23 -11.11 16.24
C GLY A 198 41.44 -12.03 16.19
N VAL A 199 42.47 -11.75 15.35
CA VAL A 199 43.64 -12.63 15.23
C VAL A 199 44.84 -12.15 16.03
N GLU A 200 45.01 -10.83 16.22
CA GLU A 200 46.15 -10.29 17.02
C GLU A 200 46.03 -10.54 18.52
N LEU A 201 44.84 -10.64 19.09
CA LEU A 201 44.68 -10.92 20.54
C LEU A 201 44.93 -12.38 20.92
N ALA A 202 45.01 -13.31 19.95
CA ALA A 202 45.34 -14.70 20.24
C ALA A 202 46.86 -14.97 20.27
N GLU A 203 47.66 -14.18 19.58
CA GLU A 203 49.13 -14.30 19.60
C GLU A 203 49.75 -13.68 20.88
N ASP A 204 49.24 -12.54 21.38
CA ASP A 204 49.73 -11.93 22.62
C ASP A 204 49.40 -12.73 23.88
N CYS A 205 48.36 -13.59 23.87
CA CYS A 205 48.10 -14.48 25.01
C CYS A 205 49.00 -15.73 25.05
N HIS A 206 49.62 -16.10 23.95
CA HIS A 206 50.51 -17.28 23.93
C HIS A 206 51.92 -16.96 24.38
N ASP A 207 52.41 -15.74 24.14
CA ASP A 207 53.75 -15.32 24.56
C ASP A 207 53.85 -14.95 26.06
N SER A 208 52.74 -14.56 26.71
CA SER A 208 52.74 -14.25 28.14
C SER A 208 52.64 -15.49 29.04
N ALA A 209 52.25 -16.65 28.51
CA ALA A 209 52.17 -17.91 29.28
C ALA A 209 53.49 -18.72 29.31
N GLY A 210 54.49 -18.34 28.48
CA GLY A 210 55.75 -19.06 28.35
C GLY A 210 56.86 -18.61 29.30
N ASN A 211 56.71 -17.48 30.02
CA ASN A 211 57.83 -16.86 30.76
C ASN A 211 57.70 -16.86 32.32
N GLY A 212 56.84 -17.74 32.85
CA GLY A 212 56.52 -17.78 34.29
C GLY A 212 56.88 -19.07 35.04
N LEU A 213 57.79 -19.90 34.55
CA LEU A 213 58.33 -21.07 35.33
C LEU A 213 59.82 -21.16 35.24
N GLY A 214 60.47 -20.38 36.07
CA GLY A 214 61.92 -20.45 36.23
C GLY A 214 62.43 -19.49 37.33
N GLU A 215 62.11 -19.82 38.60
CA GLU A 215 63.02 -19.64 39.80
C GLU A 215 62.26 -20.17 41.03
#